data_6166c0861b546aac7bb82f032d0e9b3e
#
_entry.id   6166c0861b546aac7bb82f032d0e9b3e
#
_cell.length_a   1.000
_cell.length_b   1.000
_cell.length_c   1.000
_cell.angle_alpha   90.00
_cell.angle_beta   90.00
_cell.angle_gamma   90.00
#
_symmetry.space_group_name_H-M   'P 1'
#
loop_
_entity.id
_entity.type
_entity.pdbx_description
1 polymer ?
#
loop_
_entity_poly.entity_id
_entity_poly.type
_entity_poly.pdbx_seq_one_letter_code
_entity_poly.pdbx_strand_id
1 'polypeptide(L)'
;ATRASGSASATGERGSASATGGSGSASATGGSGSASATGWSGSASATGGRGSASATGWGGSASATGGSGSASATGGSGSASATGWRGAAITTGEYSTVECGKDGIAVSTADEVTWIARPGAVFVHRYEGIRSTRSLKIATFKGTKATDGERITFKCGKIVKRVMP
;
A
#
# COMPACT_ATOMS: atom_id res chain seq x y z
N ALA A 1 21.38 22.21 3.61
CA ALA A 1 20.33 21.31 4.09
C ALA A 1 20.79 19.88 3.89
N THR A 2 21.30 19.25 4.95
CA THR A 2 21.66 17.82 4.97
C THR A 2 20.39 16.99 4.90
N ARG A 3 20.17 16.28 3.80
CA ARG A 3 19.16 15.23 3.72
C ARG A 3 19.66 14.06 4.58
N ALA A 4 19.18 13.96 5.79
CA ALA A 4 19.48 12.83 6.63
C ALA A 4 18.77 11.58 6.06
N SER A 5 19.53 10.51 5.79
CA SER A 5 19.02 9.21 5.39
C SER A 5 19.12 8.28 6.59
N GLY A 6 18.00 7.76 7.09
CA GLY A 6 17.94 6.79 8.17
C GLY A 6 17.75 5.38 7.63
N SER A 7 18.48 4.39 8.17
CA SER A 7 18.28 2.97 7.85
C SER A 7 18.19 2.15 9.13
N ALA A 8 17.19 1.26 9.20
CA ALA A 8 17.01 0.35 10.32
C ALA A 8 16.66 -1.06 9.82
N SER A 9 17.23 -2.09 10.43
CA SER A 9 16.96 -3.49 10.13
C SER A 9 16.78 -4.29 11.42
N ALA A 10 15.78 -5.16 11.44
CA ALA A 10 15.54 -6.07 12.55
C ALA A 10 15.26 -7.48 12.01
N THR A 11 15.87 -8.49 12.62
CA THR A 11 15.70 -9.90 12.29
C THR A 11 15.37 -10.68 13.56
N GLY A 12 14.39 -11.56 13.51
CA GLY A 12 13.96 -12.36 14.66
C GLY A 12 12.49 -12.72 14.59
N GLU A 13 11.98 -13.55 15.50
CA GLU A 13 10.57 -13.94 15.50
C GLU A 13 9.60 -12.75 15.57
N ARG A 14 10.00 -11.67 16.27
CA ARG A 14 9.25 -10.42 16.42
C ARG A 14 10.15 -9.22 16.16
N GLY A 15 10.67 -9.11 14.93
CA GLY A 15 11.56 -8.02 14.53
C GLY A 15 10.79 -6.69 14.39
N SER A 16 11.34 -5.59 14.94
CA SER A 16 10.81 -4.24 14.73
C SER A 16 11.91 -3.30 14.27
N ALA A 17 11.67 -2.58 13.17
CA ALA A 17 12.59 -1.61 12.60
C ALA A 17 11.89 -0.27 12.35
N SER A 18 12.53 0.84 12.72
CA SER A 18 12.01 2.19 12.47
C SER A 18 13.11 3.09 11.92
N ALA A 19 12.84 3.77 10.83
CA ALA A 19 13.75 4.73 10.22
C ALA A 19 13.05 6.07 9.99
N THR A 20 13.72 7.16 10.38
CA THR A 20 13.23 8.52 10.20
C THR A 20 14.29 9.37 9.48
N GLY A 21 13.90 10.15 8.52
CA GLY A 21 14.82 11.02 7.79
C GLY A 21 14.24 11.44 6.43
N GLY A 22 14.93 12.25 5.68
CA GLY A 22 14.52 12.67 4.34
C GLY A 22 14.28 11.48 3.40
N SER A 23 15.11 10.43 3.52
CA SER A 23 14.95 9.15 2.84
C SER A 23 15.14 8.03 3.87
N GLY A 24 14.07 7.64 4.56
CA GLY A 24 14.10 6.59 5.57
C GLY A 24 13.87 5.20 4.97
N SER A 25 14.67 4.21 5.39
CA SER A 25 14.49 2.80 5.00
C SER A 25 14.43 1.90 6.22
N ALA A 26 13.35 1.13 6.36
CA ALA A 26 13.17 0.20 7.46
C ALA A 26 12.85 -1.21 6.92
N SER A 27 13.53 -2.22 7.46
CA SER A 27 13.31 -3.63 7.10
C SER A 27 13.16 -4.49 8.34
N ALA A 28 12.12 -5.28 8.40
CA ALA A 28 11.90 -6.24 9.47
C ALA A 28 11.62 -7.63 8.90
N THR A 29 12.36 -8.64 9.36
CA THR A 29 12.22 -10.04 8.91
C THR A 29 11.98 -10.94 10.11
N GLY A 30 10.96 -11.79 10.02
CA GLY A 30 10.64 -12.73 11.10
C GLY A 30 9.20 -13.22 11.05
N GLY A 31 8.81 -14.06 11.97
CA GLY A 31 7.45 -14.59 12.04
C GLY A 31 6.38 -13.48 12.13
N SER A 32 6.69 -12.42 12.88
CA SER A 32 5.87 -11.21 13.00
C SER A 32 6.77 -9.97 12.90
N GLY A 33 7.08 -9.54 11.69
CA GLY A 33 7.92 -8.38 11.43
C GLY A 33 7.15 -7.06 11.38
N SER A 34 7.68 -5.99 11.95
CA SER A 34 7.11 -4.64 11.85
C SER A 34 8.16 -3.64 11.34
N ALA A 35 7.87 -2.94 10.27
CA ALA A 35 8.75 -1.92 9.70
C ALA A 35 8.01 -0.59 9.55
N SER A 36 8.64 0.50 9.99
CA SER A 36 8.10 1.86 9.83
C SER A 36 9.15 2.80 9.27
N ALA A 37 8.82 3.49 8.19
CA ALA A 37 9.69 4.51 7.60
C ALA A 37 8.95 5.84 7.49
N THR A 38 9.54 6.91 8.01
CA THR A 38 8.98 8.26 7.98
C THR A 38 9.96 9.21 7.33
N GLY A 39 9.52 9.96 6.33
CA GLY A 39 10.36 10.91 5.63
C GLY A 39 9.77 11.32 4.30
N TRP A 40 10.45 12.18 3.57
CA TRP A 40 10.00 12.62 2.24
C TRP A 40 9.80 11.44 1.27
N SER A 41 10.76 10.50 1.26
CA SER A 41 10.69 9.25 0.50
C SER A 41 10.99 8.08 1.44
N GLY A 42 9.97 7.63 2.18
CA GLY A 42 10.10 6.53 3.13
C GLY A 42 9.88 5.17 2.47
N SER A 43 10.71 4.18 2.82
CA SER A 43 10.53 2.80 2.37
C SER A 43 10.47 1.86 3.56
N ALA A 44 9.40 1.10 3.70
CA ALA A 44 9.22 0.11 4.75
C ALA A 44 8.95 -1.27 4.16
N SER A 45 9.68 -2.27 4.62
CA SER A 45 9.52 -3.67 4.20
C SER A 45 9.40 -4.60 5.41
N ALA A 46 8.35 -5.39 5.46
CA ALA A 46 8.17 -6.41 6.49
C ALA A 46 7.94 -7.77 5.84
N THR A 47 8.77 -8.75 6.20
CA THR A 47 8.70 -10.11 5.66
C THR A 47 8.47 -11.11 6.79
N GLY A 48 7.46 -11.94 6.65
CA GLY A 48 7.14 -12.94 7.68
C GLY A 48 5.69 -13.42 7.60
N GLY A 49 5.31 -14.35 8.44
CA GLY A 49 3.94 -14.88 8.46
C GLY A 49 2.87 -13.82 8.67
N ARG A 50 3.18 -12.80 9.52
CA ARG A 50 2.34 -11.63 9.82
C ARG A 50 3.19 -10.35 9.75
N GLY A 51 3.58 -9.94 8.54
CA GLY A 51 4.36 -8.73 8.33
C GLY A 51 3.49 -7.46 8.39
N SER A 52 4.00 -6.39 9.02
CA SER A 52 3.38 -5.07 8.97
C SER A 52 4.38 -4.02 8.50
N ALA A 53 4.06 -3.29 7.44
CA ALA A 53 4.89 -2.23 6.89
C ALA A 53 4.11 -0.91 6.82
N SER A 54 4.72 0.17 7.29
CA SER A 54 4.14 1.52 7.22
C SER A 54 5.16 2.50 6.66
N ALA A 55 4.79 3.23 5.62
CA ALA A 55 5.59 4.31 5.06
C ALA A 55 4.79 5.62 5.06
N THR A 56 5.37 6.66 5.64
CA THR A 56 4.75 7.98 5.72
C THR A 56 5.67 9.01 5.08
N GLY A 57 5.14 9.78 4.14
CA GLY A 57 5.89 10.83 3.45
C GLY A 57 5.33 11.08 2.05
N TRP A 58 5.91 12.06 1.33
CA TRP A 58 5.41 12.44 0.01
C TRP A 58 5.42 11.28 -0.99
N GLY A 59 6.53 10.51 -1.07
CA GLY A 59 6.67 9.33 -1.93
C GLY A 59 6.91 8.07 -1.09
N GLY A 60 5.96 7.67 -0.23
CA GLY A 60 6.10 6.53 0.66
C GLY A 60 5.88 5.18 -0.05
N SER A 61 6.71 4.20 0.26
CA SER A 61 6.55 2.82 -0.22
C SER A 61 6.50 1.84 0.94
N ALA A 62 5.42 1.08 1.05
CA ALA A 62 5.25 0.05 2.08
C ALA A 62 5.04 -1.33 1.43
N SER A 63 5.81 -2.32 1.84
CA SER A 63 5.69 -3.71 1.36
C SER A 63 5.62 -4.68 2.53
N ALA A 64 4.56 -5.46 2.58
CA ALA A 64 4.41 -6.55 3.55
C ALA A 64 4.26 -7.88 2.80
N THR A 65 5.19 -8.80 3.02
CA THR A 65 5.20 -10.13 2.38
C THR A 65 4.99 -11.22 3.43
N GLY A 66 3.98 -12.03 3.24
CA GLY A 66 3.69 -13.12 4.17
C GLY A 66 2.24 -13.59 4.09
N GLY A 67 1.86 -14.57 4.87
CA GLY A 67 0.52 -15.18 4.84
C GLY A 67 -0.61 -14.18 5.14
N SER A 68 -0.39 -13.26 6.09
CA SER A 68 -1.34 -12.21 6.48
C SER A 68 -0.58 -10.91 6.71
N GLY A 69 -0.12 -10.29 5.62
CA GLY A 69 0.64 -9.05 5.64
C GLY A 69 -0.25 -7.80 5.65
N SER A 70 0.21 -6.71 6.27
CA SER A 70 -0.43 -5.40 6.20
C SER A 70 0.55 -4.35 5.71
N ALA A 71 0.18 -3.59 4.69
CA ALA A 71 0.97 -2.50 4.15
C ALA A 71 0.18 -1.20 4.13
N SER A 72 0.75 -0.11 4.63
CA SER A 72 0.15 1.21 4.63
C SER A 72 1.11 2.25 4.08
N ALA A 73 0.70 3.00 3.07
CA ALA A 73 1.45 4.11 2.53
C ALA A 73 0.62 5.39 2.59
N THR A 74 1.14 6.41 3.29
CA THR A 74 0.47 7.69 3.49
C THR A 74 1.31 8.82 2.93
N GLY A 75 0.73 9.63 2.04
CA GLY A 75 1.44 10.77 1.45
C GLY A 75 0.94 11.09 0.04
N GLY A 76 1.55 12.05 -0.64
CA GLY A 76 1.10 12.54 -1.93
C GLY A 76 1.08 11.46 -3.02
N SER A 77 2.17 10.67 -3.13
CA SER A 77 2.31 9.58 -4.11
C SER A 77 2.79 8.31 -3.39
N GLY A 78 1.84 7.58 -2.79
CA GLY A 78 2.14 6.40 -1.99
C GLY A 78 1.99 5.08 -2.76
N SER A 79 2.78 4.07 -2.40
CA SER A 79 2.63 2.71 -2.88
C SER A 79 2.52 1.73 -1.72
N ALA A 80 1.45 0.95 -1.66
CA ALA A 80 1.28 -0.09 -0.66
C ALA A 80 1.07 -1.45 -1.34
N SER A 81 1.91 -2.42 -0.99
CA SER A 81 1.83 -3.78 -1.49
C SER A 81 1.82 -4.78 -0.33
N ALA A 82 0.74 -5.53 -0.19
CA ALA A 82 0.61 -6.61 0.78
C ALA A 82 0.44 -7.93 0.04
N THR A 83 1.57 -8.52 -0.39
CA THR A 83 1.60 -9.75 -1.17
C THR A 83 1.61 -10.97 -0.26
N GLY A 84 0.52 -11.62 -0.19
CA GLY A 84 0.34 -12.82 0.63
C GLY A 84 -1.09 -13.28 0.51
N TRP A 85 -1.48 -14.34 1.18
CA TRP A 85 -2.80 -14.90 0.95
C TRP A 85 -3.94 -14.03 1.48
N ARG A 86 -3.85 -13.30 2.49
CA ARG A 86 -4.91 -12.43 3.06
C ARG A 86 -4.29 -11.10 3.45
N GLY A 87 -3.59 -10.49 2.49
CA GLY A 87 -2.93 -9.22 2.71
C GLY A 87 -3.91 -8.06 2.75
N ALA A 88 -3.63 -7.06 3.58
CA ALA A 88 -4.34 -5.79 3.59
C ALA A 88 -3.41 -4.67 3.13
N ALA A 89 -3.79 -3.91 2.11
CA ALA A 89 -3.03 -2.78 1.60
C ALA A 89 -3.87 -1.50 1.66
N ILE A 90 -3.31 -0.43 2.20
CA ILE A 90 -4.00 0.85 2.34
C ILE A 90 -3.13 1.97 1.77
N THR A 91 -3.71 2.81 0.93
CA THR A 91 -3.06 4.03 0.43
C THR A 91 -3.93 5.25 0.65
N THR A 92 -3.26 6.38 0.95
CA THR A 92 -3.89 7.69 1.01
C THR A 92 -3.01 8.70 0.28
N GLY A 93 -3.60 9.69 -0.37
CA GLY A 93 -2.85 10.70 -1.09
C GLY A 93 -3.54 11.10 -2.40
N GLU A 94 -2.85 11.84 -3.26
CA GLU A 94 -3.41 12.26 -4.56
C GLU A 94 -3.25 11.19 -5.64
N TYR A 95 -2.04 10.61 -5.72
CA TYR A 95 -1.68 9.57 -6.70
C TYR A 95 -1.12 8.37 -5.97
N SER A 96 -1.74 7.22 -6.07
CA SER A 96 -1.25 6.05 -5.36
C SER A 96 -1.37 4.75 -6.14
N THR A 97 -0.54 3.78 -5.75
CA THR A 97 -0.63 2.40 -6.24
C THR A 97 -0.90 1.48 -5.05
N VAL A 98 -1.86 0.59 -5.21
CA VAL A 98 -2.22 -0.38 -4.18
C VAL A 98 -2.31 -1.78 -4.75
N GLU A 99 -1.72 -2.74 -4.06
CA GLU A 99 -1.78 -4.16 -4.37
C GLU A 99 -2.03 -4.96 -3.09
N CYS A 100 -2.94 -5.92 -3.16
CA CYS A 100 -3.06 -6.96 -2.14
C CYS A 100 -2.94 -8.34 -2.80
N GLY A 101 -2.59 -9.35 -2.02
CA GLY A 101 -2.49 -10.71 -2.53
C GLY A 101 -3.86 -11.35 -2.79
N LYS A 102 -3.84 -12.62 -3.16
CA LYS A 102 -5.06 -13.42 -3.35
C LYS A 102 -5.96 -13.37 -2.10
N ASP A 103 -7.26 -13.20 -2.31
CA ASP A 103 -8.27 -13.09 -1.25
C ASP A 103 -7.98 -11.96 -0.21
N GLY A 104 -7.18 -10.98 -0.59
CA GLY A 104 -6.82 -9.82 0.21
C GLY A 104 -7.76 -8.63 0.03
N ILE A 105 -7.49 -7.56 0.79
CA ILE A 105 -8.26 -6.31 0.72
C ILE A 105 -7.31 -5.15 0.42
N ALA A 106 -7.62 -4.38 -0.62
CA ALA A 106 -6.96 -3.13 -0.93
C ALA A 106 -7.93 -1.96 -0.72
N VAL A 107 -7.47 -0.93 -0.03
CA VAL A 107 -8.26 0.27 0.25
C VAL A 107 -7.49 1.51 -0.21
N SER A 108 -8.16 2.42 -0.89
CA SER A 108 -7.58 3.71 -1.24
C SER A 108 -8.56 4.86 -1.02
N THR A 109 -8.00 5.97 -0.51
CA THR A 109 -8.69 7.27 -0.46
C THR A 109 -8.03 8.29 -1.39
N ALA A 110 -7.16 7.85 -2.30
CA ALA A 110 -6.50 8.69 -3.27
C ALA A 110 -7.47 9.19 -4.33
N ASP A 111 -7.21 10.38 -4.87
CA ASP A 111 -8.00 10.94 -5.97
C ASP A 111 -7.83 10.10 -7.25
N GLU A 112 -6.59 9.70 -7.53
CA GLU A 112 -6.27 8.78 -8.59
C GLU A 112 -5.46 7.60 -8.03
N VAL A 113 -5.95 6.37 -8.25
CA VAL A 113 -5.32 5.16 -7.72
C VAL A 113 -5.20 4.09 -8.80
N THR A 114 -4.04 3.47 -8.87
CA THR A 114 -3.83 2.24 -9.64
C THR A 114 -3.91 1.03 -8.72
N TRP A 115 -4.88 0.17 -8.96
CA TRP A 115 -5.01 -1.11 -8.30
C TRP A 115 -4.44 -2.21 -9.17
N ILE A 116 -3.60 -3.06 -8.58
CA ILE A 116 -3.13 -4.30 -9.21
C ILE A 116 -4.06 -5.43 -8.75
N ALA A 117 -4.89 -5.90 -9.69
CA ALA A 117 -5.92 -6.89 -9.40
C ALA A 117 -5.31 -8.27 -9.16
N ARG A 118 -5.82 -8.98 -8.15
CA ARG A 118 -5.49 -10.38 -7.85
C ARG A 118 -6.76 -11.20 -7.65
N PRO A 119 -6.77 -12.50 -7.98
CA PRO A 119 -7.96 -13.35 -7.83
C PRO A 119 -8.50 -13.34 -6.39
N GLY A 120 -9.80 -13.14 -6.24
CA GLY A 120 -10.48 -13.08 -4.95
C GLY A 120 -10.26 -11.78 -4.16
N ALA A 121 -9.29 -10.95 -4.55
CA ALA A 121 -9.00 -9.68 -3.89
C ALA A 121 -10.16 -8.68 -4.04
N VAL A 122 -10.42 -7.91 -2.99
CA VAL A 122 -11.41 -6.85 -2.98
C VAL A 122 -10.72 -5.50 -2.92
N PHE A 123 -11.08 -4.62 -3.83
CA PHE A 123 -10.62 -3.23 -3.82
C PHE A 123 -11.77 -2.30 -3.41
N VAL A 124 -11.47 -1.42 -2.48
CA VAL A 124 -12.40 -0.39 -1.99
C VAL A 124 -11.80 0.98 -2.27
N HIS A 125 -12.47 1.77 -3.06
CA HIS A 125 -12.07 3.14 -3.37
C HIS A 125 -13.07 4.13 -2.76
N ARG A 126 -12.58 4.95 -1.83
CA ARG A 126 -13.32 6.09 -1.29
C ARG A 126 -12.89 7.35 -2.06
N TYR A 127 -13.83 8.10 -2.61
CA TYR A 127 -13.57 9.30 -3.39
C TYR A 127 -14.61 10.39 -3.12
N GLU A 128 -14.24 11.65 -3.37
CA GLU A 128 -15.19 12.75 -3.33
C GLU A 128 -15.90 12.91 -4.68
N GLY A 129 -17.22 13.10 -4.66
CA GLY A 129 -18.00 13.32 -5.86
C GLY A 129 -17.79 14.73 -6.45
N ILE A 130 -17.73 14.82 -7.78
CA ILE A 130 -17.36 16.04 -8.55
C ILE A 130 -18.36 17.21 -8.42
N ARG A 131 -19.45 17.11 -7.71
CA ARG A 131 -20.42 18.19 -7.55
C ARG A 131 -20.71 18.50 -6.10
N SER A 132 -20.22 19.69 -5.68
CA SER A 132 -20.71 20.60 -4.62
C SER A 132 -21.38 20.06 -3.34
N THR A 133 -21.72 18.83 -3.24
CA THR A 133 -22.08 18.10 -2.03
C THR A 133 -20.94 17.13 -1.73
N ARG A 134 -20.24 17.35 -0.64
CA ARG A 134 -19.18 16.46 -0.09
C ARG A 134 -19.75 15.08 0.28
N SER A 135 -20.38 14.41 -0.66
CA SER A 135 -20.87 13.05 -0.45
C SER A 135 -19.72 12.08 -0.73
N LEU A 136 -19.20 11.50 0.33
CA LEU A 136 -18.25 10.38 0.27
C LEU A 136 -18.93 9.21 -0.45
N LYS A 137 -18.33 8.76 -1.53
CA LYS A 137 -18.77 7.60 -2.29
C LYS A 137 -17.77 6.46 -2.10
N ILE A 138 -18.26 5.25 -2.09
CA ILE A 138 -17.48 4.03 -2.01
C ILE A 138 -17.76 3.21 -3.25
N ALA A 139 -16.70 2.85 -3.97
CA ALA A 139 -16.75 1.89 -5.06
C ALA A 139 -16.00 0.62 -4.66
N THR A 140 -16.60 -0.54 -4.88
CA THR A 140 -16.02 -1.84 -4.55
C THR A 140 -15.85 -2.66 -5.82
N PHE A 141 -14.66 -3.24 -5.99
CA PHE A 141 -14.32 -4.09 -7.13
C PHE A 141 -13.71 -5.40 -6.63
N LYS A 142 -13.97 -6.49 -7.36
CA LYS A 142 -13.44 -7.80 -7.04
C LYS A 142 -12.56 -8.31 -8.18
N GLY A 143 -11.35 -8.75 -7.85
CA GLY A 143 -10.43 -9.38 -8.78
C GLY A 143 -10.89 -10.81 -9.12
N THR A 144 -10.72 -11.20 -10.36
CA THR A 144 -11.01 -12.54 -10.88
C THR A 144 -9.75 -13.17 -11.47
N LYS A 145 -9.80 -14.45 -11.85
CA LYS A 145 -8.69 -15.08 -12.58
C LYS A 145 -8.40 -14.40 -13.92
N ALA A 146 -9.42 -13.86 -14.58
CA ALA A 146 -9.29 -13.14 -15.85
C ALA A 146 -8.61 -11.76 -15.70
N THR A 147 -8.62 -11.19 -14.48
CA THR A 147 -8.00 -9.89 -14.19
C THR A 147 -6.72 -10.01 -13.36
N ASP A 148 -6.14 -11.20 -13.25
CA ASP A 148 -4.93 -11.42 -12.45
C ASP A 148 -3.74 -10.62 -13.01
N GLY A 149 -3.16 -9.77 -12.19
CA GLY A 149 -2.07 -8.87 -12.59
C GLY A 149 -2.49 -7.63 -13.37
N GLU A 150 -3.76 -7.49 -13.75
CA GLU A 150 -4.26 -6.31 -14.45
C GLU A 150 -4.07 -5.05 -13.58
N ARG A 151 -3.55 -3.99 -14.19
CA ARG A 151 -3.45 -2.66 -13.58
C ARG A 151 -4.65 -1.83 -13.97
N ILE A 152 -5.49 -1.51 -13.00
CA ILE A 152 -6.73 -0.76 -13.20
C ILE A 152 -6.59 0.58 -12.50
N THR A 153 -6.61 1.67 -13.27
CA THR A 153 -6.56 3.03 -12.72
C THR A 153 -7.95 3.59 -12.56
N PHE A 154 -8.22 4.09 -11.36
CA PHE A 154 -9.47 4.73 -10.98
C PHE A 154 -9.23 6.22 -10.74
N LYS A 155 -10.16 7.05 -11.20
CA LYS A 155 -10.22 8.48 -10.89
C LYS A 155 -11.65 8.85 -10.55
N CYS A 156 -11.85 9.47 -9.38
CA CYS A 156 -13.20 9.80 -8.88
C CYS A 156 -14.17 8.62 -8.96
N GLY A 157 -13.74 7.43 -8.58
CA GLY A 157 -14.52 6.18 -8.56
C GLY A 157 -14.85 5.57 -9.93
N LYS A 158 -14.32 6.11 -11.02
CA LYS A 158 -14.48 5.57 -12.37
C LYS A 158 -13.19 4.93 -12.87
N ILE A 159 -13.30 3.83 -13.59
CA ILE A 159 -12.15 3.23 -14.28
C ILE A 159 -11.80 4.13 -15.45
N VAL A 160 -10.56 4.65 -15.48
CA VAL A 160 -10.04 5.50 -16.55
C VAL A 160 -9.00 4.80 -17.42
N LYS A 161 -8.36 3.76 -16.90
CA LYS A 161 -7.35 3.00 -17.63
C LYS A 161 -7.31 1.54 -17.16
N ARG A 162 -7.09 0.63 -18.11
CA ARG A 162 -6.77 -0.77 -17.85
C ARG A 162 -5.54 -1.17 -18.65
N VAL A 163 -4.62 -1.88 -18.04
CA VAL A 163 -3.40 -2.39 -18.66
C VAL A 163 -3.26 -3.85 -18.23
N MET A 164 -3.27 -4.74 -19.21
CA MET A 164 -2.99 -6.16 -18.96
C MET A 164 -1.51 -6.35 -18.62
N PRO A 165 -1.17 -7.38 -17.84
CA PRO A 165 0.21 -7.70 -17.47
C PRO A 165 1.07 -8.05 -18.69
#